data_98cdaebd7935d158bca0d0c4c7fc556a
#
_entry.id   98cdaebd7935d158bca0d0c4c7fc556a
#
_cell.length_a   1.000
_cell.length_b   1.000
_cell.length_c   1.000
_cell.angle_alpha   90.00
_cell.angle_beta   90.00
_cell.angle_gamma   90.00
#
_symmetry.space_group_name_H-M   'P 1'
#
loop_
_entity.id
_entity.type
_entity.pdbx_description
1 polymer ?
#
loop_
_entity_poly.entity_id
_entity_poly.type
_entity_poly.pdbx_seq_one_letter_code
_entity_poly.pdbx_strand_id
1 'polypeptide(L)'
;MPNIPEPVVSRRGVLAGGAATAVVATSHASARTSDRPAADPAPVKVSFKVNGERHDLALDTRTTLLDALREHLHLTGTKKGCDHGQCGACTVLVDGVRINSCLSLAVMHEGDDVTTIEGLGTPDAPHPLQAAFVRHDGYQCGYCTPGQICSAKAMLDEIAAGWTSYVSDDVAGTPKLSEEEIRERMSGNVCRCGAYSNIVAAISEVAEAQA
;
A
#
# COMPACT_ATOMS: atom_id res chain seq x y z
N MET A 1 48.26 32.08 25.35
CA MET A 1 47.06 32.01 24.49
C MET A 1 46.19 33.20 24.84
N PRO A 2 45.85 34.07 23.90
CA PRO A 2 44.96 35.22 24.20
C PRO A 2 43.54 34.73 24.48
N ASN A 3 42.99 35.25 25.58
CA ASN A 3 41.63 34.95 26.04
C ASN A 3 40.64 35.71 25.15
N ILE A 4 39.94 34.99 24.26
CA ILE A 4 38.90 35.56 23.40
C ILE A 4 37.63 35.61 24.25
N PRO A 5 37.08 36.82 24.57
CA PRO A 5 35.85 36.90 25.34
C PRO A 5 34.66 36.28 24.55
N GLU A 6 33.92 35.39 25.19
CA GLU A 6 32.70 34.84 24.61
C GLU A 6 31.65 35.98 24.42
N PRO A 7 31.01 36.05 23.26
CA PRO A 7 30.00 37.04 22.99
C PRO A 7 28.76 36.78 23.84
N VAL A 8 28.42 37.69 24.72
CA VAL A 8 27.18 37.65 25.52
C VAL A 8 26.01 38.02 24.61
N VAL A 9 25.30 37.02 24.10
CA VAL A 9 24.12 37.22 23.25
C VAL A 9 22.89 37.41 24.15
N SER A 10 22.35 38.63 24.24
CA SER A 10 21.13 38.92 24.98
C SER A 10 19.87 38.53 24.18
N ARG A 11 18.78 38.13 24.87
CA ARG A 11 17.48 37.82 24.23
C ARG A 11 16.98 38.95 23.34
N ARG A 12 17.19 40.21 23.70
CA ARG A 12 16.85 41.38 22.87
C ARG A 12 17.72 41.50 21.62
N GLY A 13 18.99 41.14 21.68
CA GLY A 13 19.89 41.12 20.52
C GLY A 13 19.50 40.05 19.50
N VAL A 14 19.04 38.87 19.95
CA VAL A 14 18.54 37.81 19.09
C VAL A 14 17.25 38.23 18.37
N LEU A 15 16.32 38.86 19.10
CA LEU A 15 15.06 39.34 18.54
C LEU A 15 15.27 40.49 17.53
N ALA A 16 16.16 41.43 17.84
CA ALA A 16 16.48 42.52 16.91
C ALA A 16 17.23 42.03 15.66
N GLY A 17 18.17 41.09 15.81
CA GLY A 17 18.87 40.46 14.68
C GLY A 17 17.94 39.62 13.81
N GLY A 18 16.98 38.89 14.40
CA GLY A 18 15.97 38.11 13.69
C GLY A 18 15.01 38.98 12.87
N ALA A 19 14.62 40.14 13.39
CA ALA A 19 13.77 41.10 12.66
C ALA A 19 14.47 41.70 11.42
N ALA A 20 15.77 42.01 11.57
CA ALA A 20 16.56 42.56 10.45
C ALA A 20 16.78 41.54 9.32
N THR A 21 16.99 40.28 9.65
CA THR A 21 17.13 39.21 8.64
C THR A 21 15.80 38.90 7.94
N ALA A 22 14.65 39.00 8.63
CA ALA A 22 13.34 38.82 8.03
C ALA A 22 13.02 39.87 6.95
N VAL A 23 13.40 41.14 7.17
CA VAL A 23 13.18 42.24 6.22
C VAL A 23 14.03 42.09 4.97
N VAL A 24 15.25 41.55 5.06
CA VAL A 24 16.13 41.31 3.90
C VAL A 24 15.66 40.09 3.12
N ALA A 25 15.10 39.06 3.78
CA ALA A 25 14.60 37.85 3.11
C ALA A 25 13.30 38.11 2.29
N THR A 26 12.44 39.05 2.72
CA THR A 26 11.19 39.36 2.02
C THR A 26 11.38 40.17 0.73
N SER A 27 12.50 40.86 0.57
CA SER A 27 12.76 41.67 -0.63
C SER A 27 13.27 40.86 -1.84
N HIS A 28 13.56 39.55 -1.70
CA HIS A 28 14.12 38.74 -2.80
C HIS A 28 13.23 37.54 -3.18
N ALA A 29 12.11 37.34 -2.49
CA ALA A 29 11.17 36.26 -2.78
C ALA A 29 10.04 36.67 -3.75
N SER A 30 10.41 37.27 -4.89
CA SER A 30 9.51 37.27 -6.04
C SER A 30 9.63 35.91 -6.70
N ALA A 31 8.96 34.90 -6.13
CA ALA A 31 8.71 33.67 -6.85
C ALA A 31 7.95 34.05 -8.12
N ARG A 32 8.61 34.01 -9.25
CA ARG A 32 7.94 34.04 -10.55
C ARG A 32 7.15 32.73 -10.64
N THR A 33 5.91 32.77 -10.17
CA THR A 33 4.94 31.77 -10.58
C THR A 33 4.81 31.94 -12.09
N SER A 34 5.36 30.99 -12.85
CA SER A 34 5.05 30.93 -14.27
C SER A 34 3.56 30.53 -14.34
N ASP A 35 2.70 31.49 -14.63
CA ASP A 35 1.26 31.30 -14.94
C ASP A 35 1.04 30.53 -16.26
N ARG A 36 1.98 29.68 -16.63
CA ARG A 36 1.75 28.77 -17.74
C ARG A 36 1.00 27.58 -17.17
N PRO A 37 -0.31 27.42 -17.47
CA PRO A 37 -1.00 26.20 -17.11
C PRO A 37 -0.17 25.04 -17.67
N ALA A 38 0.23 24.12 -16.79
CA ALA A 38 0.89 22.91 -17.27
C ALA A 38 -0.10 22.26 -18.25
N ALA A 39 0.33 22.09 -19.50
CA ALA A 39 -0.48 21.32 -20.45
C ALA A 39 -0.74 19.96 -19.84
N ASP A 40 -2.00 19.51 -19.85
CA ASP A 40 -2.32 18.16 -19.40
C ASP A 40 -1.44 17.19 -20.18
N PRO A 41 -0.75 16.28 -19.51
CA PRO A 41 0.10 15.32 -20.18
C PRO A 41 -0.72 14.49 -21.15
N ALA A 42 -0.19 14.25 -22.34
CA ALA A 42 -0.85 13.37 -23.29
C ALA A 42 -0.99 11.96 -22.69
N PRO A 43 -2.17 11.33 -22.78
CA PRO A 43 -2.39 10.00 -22.25
C PRO A 43 -1.48 8.98 -22.96
N VAL A 44 -0.92 8.06 -22.20
CA VAL A 44 -0.11 6.94 -22.69
C VAL A 44 -0.98 5.69 -22.71
N LYS A 45 -0.88 4.91 -23.77
CA LYS A 45 -1.55 3.61 -23.86
C LYS A 45 -0.78 2.60 -23.02
N VAL A 46 -1.52 1.83 -22.23
CA VAL A 46 -1.02 0.71 -21.44
C VAL A 46 -2.03 -0.44 -21.54
N SER A 47 -1.52 -1.66 -21.59
CA SER A 47 -2.32 -2.86 -21.70
C SER A 47 -1.86 -3.89 -20.68
N PHE A 48 -2.76 -4.36 -19.84
CA PHE A 48 -2.53 -5.42 -18.84
C PHE A 48 -3.80 -6.25 -18.65
N LYS A 49 -3.65 -7.40 -18.01
CA LYS A 49 -4.81 -8.21 -17.63
C LYS A 49 -5.28 -7.85 -16.25
N VAL A 50 -6.59 -7.89 -16.03
CA VAL A 50 -7.18 -7.80 -14.68
C VAL A 50 -8.21 -8.92 -14.54
N ASN A 51 -8.03 -9.78 -13.56
CA ASN A 51 -8.88 -10.91 -13.28
C ASN A 51 -9.08 -11.83 -14.52
N GLY A 52 -8.01 -12.00 -15.30
CA GLY A 52 -8.01 -12.82 -16.51
C GLY A 52 -8.52 -12.11 -17.79
N GLU A 53 -9.05 -10.90 -17.70
CA GLU A 53 -9.51 -10.10 -18.83
C GLU A 53 -8.47 -9.04 -19.22
N ARG A 54 -8.19 -8.90 -20.52
CA ARG A 54 -7.27 -7.88 -21.05
C ARG A 54 -7.95 -6.53 -21.15
N HIS A 55 -7.29 -5.51 -20.65
CA HIS A 55 -7.73 -4.11 -20.71
C HIS A 55 -6.68 -3.25 -21.42
N ASP A 56 -7.13 -2.47 -22.42
CA ASP A 56 -6.32 -1.46 -23.11
C ASP A 56 -6.79 -0.08 -22.65
N LEU A 57 -5.95 0.64 -21.91
CA LEU A 57 -6.28 1.92 -21.30
C LEU A 57 -5.41 3.03 -21.87
N ALA A 58 -5.94 4.25 -21.92
CA ALA A 58 -5.19 5.46 -22.22
C ALA A 58 -5.19 6.35 -20.97
N LEU A 59 -4.06 6.39 -20.26
CA LEU A 59 -3.94 6.97 -18.93
C LEU A 59 -2.90 8.09 -18.87
N ASP A 60 -3.10 9.05 -17.98
CA ASP A 60 -2.01 9.89 -17.50
C ASP A 60 -0.94 9.01 -16.85
N THR A 61 0.32 9.27 -17.15
CA THR A 61 1.46 8.50 -16.61
C THR A 61 1.56 8.54 -15.08
N ARG A 62 0.88 9.49 -14.43
CA ARG A 62 0.80 9.62 -12.97
C ARG A 62 -0.31 8.79 -12.33
N THR A 63 -1.19 8.17 -13.16
CA THR A 63 -2.29 7.35 -12.66
C THR A 63 -1.73 6.13 -11.93
N THR A 64 -2.11 5.97 -10.65
CA THR A 64 -1.74 4.78 -9.89
C THR A 64 -2.50 3.55 -10.39
N LEU A 65 -1.96 2.36 -10.16
CA LEU A 65 -2.69 1.12 -10.44
C LEU A 65 -4.02 1.09 -9.69
N LEU A 66 -4.05 1.58 -8.44
CA LEU A 66 -5.27 1.70 -7.63
C LEU A 66 -6.34 2.55 -8.34
N ASP A 67 -5.94 3.72 -8.87
CA ASP A 67 -6.88 4.60 -9.57
C ASP A 67 -7.32 4.01 -10.91
N ALA A 68 -6.42 3.34 -11.64
CA ALA A 68 -6.77 2.63 -12.86
C ALA A 68 -7.84 1.56 -12.59
N LEU A 69 -7.68 0.76 -11.55
CA LEU A 69 -8.65 -0.27 -11.17
C LEU A 69 -10.01 0.33 -10.76
N ARG A 70 -9.99 1.38 -9.92
CA ARG A 70 -11.22 1.94 -9.33
C ARG A 70 -11.96 2.90 -10.24
N GLU A 71 -11.23 3.84 -10.85
CA GLU A 71 -11.84 4.98 -11.56
C GLU A 71 -12.01 4.70 -13.07
N HIS A 72 -11.14 3.87 -13.65
CA HIS A 72 -11.20 3.53 -15.07
C HIS A 72 -11.86 2.17 -15.34
N LEU A 73 -11.59 1.16 -14.51
CA LEU A 73 -12.18 -0.18 -14.66
C LEU A 73 -13.37 -0.43 -13.74
N HIS A 74 -13.68 0.51 -12.83
CA HIS A 74 -14.80 0.43 -11.87
C HIS A 74 -14.76 -0.80 -10.94
N LEU A 75 -13.56 -1.38 -10.73
CA LEU A 75 -13.32 -2.45 -9.77
C LEU A 75 -13.11 -1.85 -8.38
N THR A 76 -14.19 -1.67 -7.65
CA THR A 76 -14.20 -0.92 -6.39
C THR A 76 -13.90 -1.76 -5.15
N GLY A 77 -13.66 -3.07 -5.32
CA GLY A 77 -13.26 -3.97 -4.25
C GLY A 77 -11.93 -3.57 -3.61
N THR A 78 -10.92 -3.27 -4.42
CA THR A 78 -9.66 -2.69 -3.95
C THR A 78 -9.89 -1.29 -3.38
N LYS A 79 -9.46 -1.02 -2.13
CA LYS A 79 -9.84 0.19 -1.40
C LYS A 79 -8.72 1.24 -1.30
N LYS A 80 -9.08 2.51 -1.49
CA LYS A 80 -8.21 3.66 -1.24
C LYS A 80 -8.33 4.08 0.23
N GLY A 81 -7.43 3.58 1.10
CA GLY A 81 -7.40 3.92 2.52
C GLY A 81 -6.50 5.13 2.78
N CYS A 82 -5.19 4.94 2.74
CA CYS A 82 -4.21 6.00 3.04
C CYS A 82 -3.64 6.69 1.79
N ASP A 83 -3.65 6.02 0.65
CA ASP A 83 -3.09 6.49 -0.64
C ASP A 83 -1.56 6.78 -0.61
N HIS A 84 -0.84 6.17 0.34
CA HIS A 84 0.61 6.34 0.49
C HIS A 84 1.30 5.09 1.11
N GLY A 85 0.75 3.89 0.86
CA GLY A 85 1.41 2.62 1.15
C GLY A 85 1.41 2.15 2.60
N GLN A 86 0.68 2.81 3.53
CA GLN A 86 0.77 2.50 4.96
C GLN A 86 -0.29 1.52 5.47
N CYS A 87 -1.43 1.36 4.79
CA CYS A 87 -2.56 0.65 5.37
C CYS A 87 -2.87 -0.71 4.73
N GLY A 88 -2.32 -1.02 3.56
CA GLY A 88 -2.56 -2.29 2.86
C GLY A 88 -3.98 -2.51 2.33
N ALA A 89 -4.92 -1.55 2.48
CA ALA A 89 -6.29 -1.70 1.99
C ALA A 89 -6.38 -1.81 0.45
N CYS A 90 -5.34 -1.36 -0.24
CA CYS A 90 -5.20 -1.40 -1.69
C CYS A 90 -4.39 -2.60 -2.20
N THR A 91 -4.11 -3.59 -1.37
CA THR A 91 -3.34 -4.77 -1.79
C THR A 91 -4.05 -5.51 -2.93
N VAL A 92 -3.31 -5.76 -4.00
CA VAL A 92 -3.66 -6.61 -5.14
C VAL A 92 -2.51 -7.58 -5.41
N LEU A 93 -2.73 -8.56 -6.28
CA LEU A 93 -1.67 -9.47 -6.75
C LEU A 93 -1.29 -9.06 -8.17
N VAL A 94 0.00 -8.89 -8.42
CA VAL A 94 0.56 -8.70 -9.75
C VAL A 94 1.48 -9.89 -10.02
N ASP A 95 1.16 -10.69 -11.01
CA ASP A 95 1.83 -11.97 -11.30
C ASP A 95 1.97 -12.86 -10.06
N GLY A 96 0.94 -12.86 -9.20
CA GLY A 96 0.90 -13.62 -7.95
C GLY A 96 1.56 -12.94 -6.74
N VAL A 97 2.30 -11.85 -6.93
CA VAL A 97 2.99 -11.13 -5.85
C VAL A 97 2.12 -10.00 -5.32
N ARG A 98 1.95 -9.91 -4.00
CA ARG A 98 1.17 -8.83 -3.37
C ARG A 98 1.90 -7.50 -3.42
N ILE A 99 1.20 -6.47 -3.87
CA ILE A 99 1.69 -5.10 -3.89
C ILE A 99 0.65 -4.11 -3.37
N ASN A 100 1.10 -2.96 -2.90
CA ASN A 100 0.24 -1.82 -2.61
C ASN A 100 -0.02 -1.03 -3.90
N SER A 101 -1.18 -1.22 -4.53
CA SER A 101 -1.51 -0.61 -5.82
C SER A 101 -1.53 0.93 -5.82
N CYS A 102 -1.63 1.58 -4.64
CA CYS A 102 -1.50 3.03 -4.51
C CYS A 102 -0.06 3.55 -4.68
N LEU A 103 0.96 2.68 -4.58
CA LEU A 103 2.38 3.03 -4.74
C LEU A 103 2.94 2.66 -6.11
N SER A 104 2.16 2.00 -6.97
CA SER A 104 2.59 1.59 -8.29
C SER A 104 1.83 2.35 -9.38
N LEU A 105 2.53 2.82 -10.41
CA LEU A 105 1.90 3.52 -11.53
C LEU A 105 1.35 2.49 -12.52
N ALA A 106 0.14 2.72 -13.03
CA ALA A 106 -0.51 1.81 -13.96
C ALA A 106 0.33 1.53 -15.23
N VAL A 107 1.05 2.54 -15.71
CA VAL A 107 1.93 2.42 -16.89
C VAL A 107 3.13 1.49 -16.70
N MET A 108 3.46 1.11 -15.46
CA MET A 108 4.54 0.16 -15.16
C MET A 108 4.11 -1.30 -15.33
N HIS A 109 2.81 -1.55 -15.49
CA HIS A 109 2.22 -2.89 -15.54
C HIS A 109 1.87 -3.34 -16.96
N GLU A 110 2.57 -2.81 -17.95
CA GLU A 110 2.37 -3.28 -19.34
C GLU A 110 2.63 -4.77 -19.48
N GLY A 111 1.59 -5.54 -19.82
CA GLY A 111 1.65 -6.99 -20.00
C GLY A 111 1.43 -7.83 -18.74
N ASP A 112 1.40 -7.24 -17.56
CA ASP A 112 1.24 -7.93 -16.27
C ASP A 112 -0.17 -8.52 -16.11
N ASP A 113 -0.31 -9.50 -15.20
CA ASP A 113 -1.57 -10.10 -14.78
C ASP A 113 -1.91 -9.65 -13.35
N VAL A 114 -2.93 -8.80 -13.24
CA VAL A 114 -3.39 -8.24 -11.97
C VAL A 114 -4.61 -9.00 -11.47
N THR A 115 -4.54 -9.53 -10.25
CA THR A 115 -5.69 -10.14 -9.57
C THR A 115 -6.14 -9.26 -8.42
N THR A 116 -7.41 -8.87 -8.46
CA THR A 116 -8.09 -8.14 -7.39
C THR A 116 -8.99 -9.07 -6.57
N ILE A 117 -9.61 -8.55 -5.52
CA ILE A 117 -10.55 -9.35 -4.71
C ILE A 117 -11.72 -9.91 -5.53
N GLU A 118 -12.14 -9.21 -6.57
CA GLU A 118 -13.20 -9.65 -7.49
C GLU A 118 -12.78 -10.87 -8.31
N GLY A 119 -11.48 -11.06 -8.53
CA GLY A 119 -10.94 -12.19 -9.29
C GLY A 119 -10.63 -13.45 -8.46
N LEU A 120 -10.68 -13.36 -7.11
CA LEU A 120 -10.36 -14.51 -6.25
C LEU A 120 -11.51 -15.53 -6.15
N GLY A 121 -12.75 -15.11 -6.28
CA GLY A 121 -13.92 -15.98 -6.19
C GLY A 121 -15.18 -15.28 -6.68
N THR A 122 -16.28 -16.03 -6.75
CA THR A 122 -17.60 -15.51 -7.13
C THR A 122 -18.57 -15.62 -5.96
N PRO A 123 -19.72 -14.93 -5.98
CA PRO A 123 -20.74 -15.07 -4.92
C PRO A 123 -21.20 -16.52 -4.72
N ASP A 124 -21.29 -17.31 -5.80
CA ASP A 124 -21.73 -18.71 -5.77
C ASP A 124 -20.60 -19.69 -5.43
N ALA A 125 -19.35 -19.28 -5.62
CA ALA A 125 -18.14 -20.06 -5.34
C ALA A 125 -17.05 -19.16 -4.74
N PRO A 126 -17.20 -18.72 -3.49
CA PRO A 126 -16.23 -17.85 -2.84
C PRO A 126 -14.90 -18.58 -2.63
N HIS A 127 -13.79 -17.84 -2.73
CA HIS A 127 -12.48 -18.36 -2.37
C HIS A 127 -12.48 -18.83 -0.91
N PRO A 128 -11.75 -19.90 -0.53
CA PRO A 128 -11.70 -20.39 0.86
C PRO A 128 -11.44 -19.32 1.91
N LEU A 129 -10.53 -18.37 1.64
CA LEU A 129 -10.29 -17.22 2.51
C LEU A 129 -11.51 -16.30 2.64
N GLN A 130 -12.26 -16.04 1.55
CA GLN A 130 -13.48 -15.24 1.63
C GLN A 130 -14.51 -15.93 2.53
N ALA A 131 -14.70 -17.23 2.36
CA ALA A 131 -15.61 -18.01 3.17
C ALA A 131 -15.17 -18.07 4.66
N ALA A 132 -13.88 -18.26 4.92
CA ALA A 132 -13.34 -18.26 6.28
C ALA A 132 -13.49 -16.91 6.97
N PHE A 133 -13.24 -15.80 6.27
CA PHE A 133 -13.46 -14.45 6.82
C PHE A 133 -14.93 -14.23 7.24
N VAL A 134 -15.89 -14.79 6.53
CA VAL A 134 -17.31 -14.74 6.92
C VAL A 134 -17.56 -15.60 8.16
N ARG A 135 -17.03 -16.84 8.20
CA ARG A 135 -17.24 -17.77 9.34
C ARG A 135 -16.64 -17.26 10.65
N HIS A 136 -15.49 -16.60 10.58
CA HIS A 136 -14.75 -16.11 11.75
C HIS A 136 -15.02 -14.64 12.09
N ASP A 137 -15.97 -13.98 11.41
CA ASP A 137 -16.14 -12.53 11.53
C ASP A 137 -14.83 -11.74 11.37
N GLY A 138 -13.99 -12.13 10.37
CA GLY A 138 -12.70 -11.53 10.08
C GLY A 138 -12.78 -10.07 9.59
N TYR A 139 -13.91 -9.42 9.79
CA TYR A 139 -14.18 -8.04 9.43
C TYR A 139 -15.29 -7.44 10.30
N GLN A 140 -15.34 -6.08 10.33
CA GLN A 140 -16.48 -5.34 10.87
C GLN A 140 -16.99 -4.38 9.80
N CYS A 141 -16.33 -3.23 9.57
CA CYS A 141 -16.76 -2.30 8.51
C CYS A 141 -16.50 -2.84 7.08
N GLY A 142 -15.69 -3.86 6.91
CA GLY A 142 -15.36 -4.47 5.62
C GLY A 142 -14.37 -3.68 4.75
N TYR A 143 -13.96 -2.47 5.15
CA TYR A 143 -13.15 -1.61 4.28
C TYR A 143 -11.75 -2.18 3.99
N CYS A 144 -11.05 -2.73 4.98
CA CYS A 144 -9.75 -3.35 4.80
C CYS A 144 -9.82 -4.79 4.25
N THR A 145 -10.99 -5.41 4.26
CA THR A 145 -11.16 -6.85 4.00
C THR A 145 -10.64 -7.30 2.65
N PRO A 146 -10.89 -6.60 1.53
CA PRO A 146 -10.30 -6.97 0.24
C PRO A 146 -8.78 -7.06 0.26
N GLY A 147 -8.12 -6.05 0.84
CA GLY A 147 -6.66 -6.04 0.98
C GLY A 147 -6.15 -7.13 1.93
N GLN A 148 -6.86 -7.40 3.03
CA GLN A 148 -6.53 -8.48 3.96
C GLN A 148 -6.58 -9.85 3.26
N ILE A 149 -7.62 -10.13 2.49
CA ILE A 149 -7.79 -11.41 1.79
C ILE A 149 -6.75 -11.57 0.68
N CYS A 150 -6.52 -10.55 -0.16
CA CYS A 150 -5.46 -10.60 -1.18
C CYS A 150 -4.08 -10.81 -0.56
N SER A 151 -3.79 -10.12 0.54
CA SER A 151 -2.53 -10.26 1.26
C SER A 151 -2.38 -11.64 1.90
N ALA A 152 -3.45 -12.17 2.51
CA ALA A 152 -3.45 -13.50 3.10
C ALA A 152 -3.21 -14.61 2.06
N LYS A 153 -3.83 -14.49 0.88
CA LYS A 153 -3.63 -15.44 -0.23
C LYS A 153 -2.17 -15.47 -0.65
N ALA A 154 -1.57 -14.32 -0.92
CA ALA A 154 -0.16 -14.24 -1.31
C ALA A 154 0.78 -14.70 -0.18
N MET A 155 0.49 -14.37 1.07
CA MET A 155 1.26 -14.79 2.23
C MET A 155 1.33 -16.32 2.36
N LEU A 156 0.22 -17.01 2.10
CA LEU A 156 0.20 -18.49 2.10
C LEU A 156 1.05 -19.04 0.96
N ASP A 157 0.99 -18.44 -0.22
CA ASP A 157 1.85 -18.82 -1.35
C ASP A 157 3.34 -18.57 -1.07
N GLU A 158 3.67 -17.44 -0.42
CA GLU A 158 5.04 -17.10 0.00
C GLU A 158 5.62 -18.16 0.96
N ILE A 159 4.83 -18.61 1.94
CA ILE A 159 5.23 -19.68 2.87
C ILE A 159 5.42 -20.99 2.11
N ALA A 160 4.49 -21.34 1.23
CA ALA A 160 4.59 -22.55 0.41
C ALA A 160 5.82 -22.54 -0.53
N ALA A 161 6.21 -21.35 -1.00
CA ALA A 161 7.43 -21.13 -1.78
C ALA A 161 8.72 -21.09 -0.95
N GLY A 162 8.63 -21.20 0.38
CA GLY A 162 9.78 -21.19 1.28
C GLY A 162 10.34 -19.79 1.56
N TRP A 163 9.57 -18.72 1.34
CA TRP A 163 10.02 -17.37 1.64
C TRP A 163 10.02 -17.13 3.15
N THR A 164 11.18 -16.79 3.69
CA THR A 164 11.35 -16.51 5.12
C THR A 164 10.80 -15.12 5.47
N SER A 165 10.47 -14.92 6.74
CA SER A 165 10.03 -13.66 7.32
C SER A 165 10.97 -13.22 8.43
N TYR A 166 10.65 -12.09 9.07
CA TYR A 166 11.43 -11.54 10.17
C TYR A 166 11.38 -12.42 11.44
N VAL A 167 10.36 -13.26 11.59
CA VAL A 167 10.18 -14.18 12.74
C VAL A 167 10.57 -15.61 12.41
N SER A 168 11.08 -15.89 11.20
CA SER A 168 11.58 -17.22 10.86
C SER A 168 12.88 -17.51 11.61
N ASP A 169 12.92 -18.58 12.38
CA ASP A 169 14.08 -18.98 13.21
C ASP A 169 15.34 -19.24 12.38
N ASP A 170 15.17 -19.81 11.19
CA ASP A 170 16.24 -20.10 10.25
C ASP A 170 15.91 -19.55 8.86
N VAL A 171 16.70 -18.58 8.41
CA VAL A 171 16.54 -17.96 7.08
C VAL A 171 16.90 -18.89 5.92
N ALA A 172 17.62 -19.98 6.17
CA ALA A 172 17.94 -21.01 5.19
C ALA A 172 16.95 -22.20 5.23
N GLY A 173 16.09 -22.24 6.24
CA GLY A 173 15.09 -23.28 6.43
C GLY A 173 13.76 -22.97 5.74
N THR A 174 12.88 -23.97 5.71
CA THR A 174 11.49 -23.75 5.26
C THR A 174 10.69 -23.15 6.41
N PRO A 175 10.06 -21.96 6.22
CA PRO A 175 9.24 -21.36 7.25
C PRO A 175 8.05 -22.26 7.59
N LYS A 176 7.73 -22.35 8.88
CA LYS A 176 6.56 -23.08 9.35
C LYS A 176 5.42 -22.09 9.57
N LEU A 177 4.25 -22.44 9.08
CA LEU A 177 3.07 -21.64 9.37
C LEU A 177 2.80 -21.67 10.89
N SER A 178 2.76 -20.49 11.49
CA SER A 178 2.36 -20.26 12.87
C SER A 178 1.55 -18.97 12.94
N GLU A 179 0.82 -18.76 14.05
CA GLU A 179 0.13 -17.47 14.26
C GLU A 179 1.10 -16.28 14.25
N GLU A 180 2.33 -16.48 14.71
CA GLU A 180 3.37 -15.46 14.73
C GLU A 180 3.79 -15.08 13.30
N GLU A 181 4.04 -16.09 12.43
CA GLU A 181 4.31 -15.86 11.00
C GLU A 181 3.14 -15.16 10.30
N ILE A 182 1.89 -15.55 10.61
CA ILE A 182 0.71 -14.89 10.06
C ILE A 182 0.68 -13.43 10.50
N ARG A 183 0.86 -13.12 11.78
CA ARG A 183 0.83 -11.76 12.32
C ARG A 183 1.92 -10.89 11.70
N GLU A 184 3.13 -11.42 11.57
CA GLU A 184 4.25 -10.70 10.96
C GLU A 184 3.97 -10.38 9.50
N ARG A 185 3.63 -11.38 8.70
CA ARG A 185 3.40 -11.20 7.27
C ARG A 185 2.17 -10.36 6.93
N MET A 186 1.20 -10.30 7.84
CA MET A 186 -0.01 -9.48 7.72
C MET A 186 0.11 -8.11 8.37
N SER A 187 1.25 -7.77 8.99
CA SER A 187 1.45 -6.51 9.73
C SER A 187 1.26 -5.25 8.88
N GLY A 188 1.49 -5.34 7.56
CA GLY A 188 1.26 -4.25 6.60
C GLY A 188 -0.22 -3.96 6.29
N ASN A 189 -1.16 -4.80 6.77
CA ASN A 189 -2.59 -4.66 6.49
C ASN A 189 -3.34 -4.19 7.74
N VAL A 190 -3.65 -2.88 7.82
CA VAL A 190 -4.25 -2.25 8.99
C VAL A 190 -5.76 -2.43 9.03
N CYS A 191 -6.28 -2.93 10.15
CA CYS A 191 -7.71 -2.98 10.45
C CYS A 191 -8.07 -1.99 11.55
N ARG A 192 -8.73 -0.88 11.22
CA ARG A 192 -9.11 0.15 12.21
C ARG A 192 -10.15 -0.35 13.21
N CYS A 193 -10.96 -1.34 12.83
CA CYS A 193 -11.94 -1.97 13.72
C CYS A 193 -11.31 -2.97 14.70
N GLY A 194 -10.07 -3.39 14.49
CA GLY A 194 -9.35 -4.29 15.38
C GLY A 194 -9.72 -5.76 15.25
N ALA A 195 -10.22 -6.22 14.09
CA ALA A 195 -10.63 -7.62 13.87
C ALA A 195 -9.44 -8.60 13.72
N TYR A 196 -8.25 -8.25 14.19
CA TYR A 196 -7.00 -8.99 13.92
C TYR A 196 -7.03 -10.45 14.40
N SER A 197 -7.57 -10.73 15.60
CA SER A 197 -7.68 -12.11 16.11
C SER A 197 -8.53 -12.99 15.19
N ASN A 198 -9.63 -12.46 14.72
CA ASN A 198 -10.55 -13.16 13.84
C ASN A 198 -9.96 -13.34 12.43
N ILE A 199 -9.21 -12.34 11.94
CA ILE A 199 -8.46 -12.43 10.67
C ILE A 199 -7.41 -13.55 10.76
N VAL A 200 -6.64 -13.60 11.84
CA VAL A 200 -5.65 -14.68 12.06
C VAL A 200 -6.34 -16.04 12.11
N ALA A 201 -7.44 -16.17 12.85
CA ALA A 201 -8.19 -17.43 12.93
C ALA A 201 -8.72 -17.88 11.54
N ALA A 202 -9.26 -16.94 10.74
CA ALA A 202 -9.72 -17.23 9.39
C ALA A 202 -8.58 -17.71 8.46
N ILE A 203 -7.40 -17.12 8.57
CA ILE A 203 -6.23 -17.51 7.78
C ILE A 203 -5.73 -18.88 8.24
N SER A 204 -5.64 -19.12 9.55
CA SER A 204 -5.19 -20.40 10.13
C SER A 204 -6.07 -21.56 9.68
N GLU A 205 -7.39 -21.41 9.69
CA GLU A 205 -8.32 -22.44 9.19
C GLU A 205 -8.02 -22.84 7.74
N VAL A 206 -7.82 -21.85 6.86
CA VAL A 206 -7.54 -22.13 5.44
C VAL A 206 -6.19 -22.79 5.25
N ALA A 207 -5.22 -22.38 6.01
CA ALA A 207 -3.87 -22.93 5.95
C ALA A 207 -3.81 -24.39 6.42
N GLU A 208 -4.51 -24.73 7.52
CA GLU A 208 -4.64 -26.09 8.02
C GLU A 208 -5.32 -27.02 7.01
N ALA A 209 -6.29 -26.50 6.24
CA ALA A 209 -6.98 -27.28 5.21
C ALA A 209 -6.13 -27.52 3.95
N GLN A 210 -5.00 -26.81 3.78
CA GLN A 210 -4.07 -26.94 2.64
C GLN A 210 -2.82 -27.76 2.99
N ALA A 211 -2.56 -28.02 4.27
CA ALA A 211 -1.41 -28.80 4.78
C ALA A 211 -1.67 -30.30 4.69
#